data_eeb910b24dc24bd217a48aa79d6c25d1
#
_entry.id   eeb910b24dc24bd217a48aa79d6c25d1
#
_cell.length_a   1.000
_cell.length_b   1.000
_cell.length_c   1.000
_cell.angle_alpha   90.00
_cell.angle_beta   90.00
_cell.angle_gamma   90.00
#
_symmetry.space_group_name_H-M   'P 1'
#
loop_
_entity.id
_entity.type
_entity.pdbx_description
1 polymer ?
#
loop_
_entity_poly.entity_id
_entity_poly.type
_entity_poly.pdbx_seq_one_letter_code
_entity_poly.pdbx_strand_id
1 'polypeptide(L)'
;MKVLKIITLWLVAVVTFGGCSGARSGSKADFELLQRELHEGDLLFRRGIGVLGRAVVATDDEGRFSHVGIAVKVDNEWHVVHAVPDEPDFEGDFDRVKCEPIECFYDEFRAGNGAVYRPNVSNETIAVAVRNALRLSAEQRPFDHDYDLGDTTALYCTELVEYVFGLGGVSMSEGRQTHVNFPSMTGDYIMPSDLTKNNKLNPIYSF
;
A
#
# COMPACT_ATOMS: atom_id res chain seq x y z
N MET A 1 -25.64 -34.29 -54.17
CA MET A 1 -25.92 -33.81 -52.83
C MET A 1 -24.57 -33.64 -52.11
N LYS A 2 -24.05 -32.41 -51.98
CA LYS A 2 -22.78 -32.11 -51.29
C LYS A 2 -23.12 -31.65 -49.88
N VAL A 3 -22.67 -32.40 -48.87
CA VAL A 3 -22.83 -32.06 -47.47
C VAL A 3 -21.71 -31.12 -47.08
N LEU A 4 -22.05 -29.86 -46.78
CA LEU A 4 -21.14 -28.82 -46.33
C LEU A 4 -20.91 -29.02 -44.82
N LYS A 5 -19.68 -29.41 -44.42
CA LYS A 5 -19.26 -29.48 -43.01
C LYS A 5 -18.92 -28.08 -42.55
N ILE A 6 -19.74 -27.51 -41.66
CA ILE A 6 -19.45 -26.26 -40.95
C ILE A 6 -18.51 -26.62 -39.79
N ILE A 7 -17.23 -26.19 -39.89
CA ILE A 7 -16.26 -26.25 -38.79
C ILE A 7 -16.47 -25.01 -37.95
N THR A 8 -17.05 -25.18 -36.77
CA THR A 8 -17.19 -24.11 -35.78
C THR A 8 -15.86 -23.94 -35.07
N LEU A 9 -15.15 -22.86 -35.41
CA LEU A 9 -13.89 -22.47 -34.76
C LEU A 9 -14.22 -21.81 -33.41
N TRP A 10 -13.92 -22.50 -32.30
CA TRP A 10 -13.98 -21.91 -30.97
C TRP A 10 -12.76 -20.99 -30.77
N LEU A 11 -12.99 -19.68 -30.80
CA LEU A 11 -12.00 -18.70 -30.36
C LEU A 11 -11.97 -18.75 -28.85
N VAL A 12 -10.93 -19.37 -28.30
CA VAL A 12 -10.59 -19.24 -26.88
C VAL A 12 -9.95 -17.86 -26.71
N ALA A 13 -10.69 -16.91 -26.18
CA ALA A 13 -10.14 -15.64 -25.74
C ALA A 13 -9.29 -15.90 -24.50
N VAL A 14 -7.98 -15.92 -24.68
CA VAL A 14 -7.02 -15.87 -23.58
C VAL A 14 -7.09 -14.44 -23.04
N VAL A 15 -7.80 -14.27 -21.93
CA VAL A 15 -7.74 -13.03 -21.14
C VAL A 15 -6.36 -13.03 -20.47
N THR A 16 -5.42 -12.34 -21.08
CA THR A 16 -4.17 -12.02 -20.42
C THR A 16 -4.49 -10.96 -19.38
N PHE A 17 -4.51 -11.36 -18.11
CA PHE A 17 -4.41 -10.41 -17.02
C PHE A 17 -3.14 -9.59 -17.27
N GLY A 18 -3.32 -8.28 -17.48
CA GLY A 18 -2.22 -7.33 -17.53
C GLY A 18 -1.61 -7.20 -16.14
N GLY A 19 -0.81 -8.20 -15.75
CA GLY A 19 0.10 -8.05 -14.62
C GLY A 19 1.12 -6.98 -14.96
N CYS A 20 1.59 -6.21 -13.99
CA CYS A 20 2.73 -5.33 -14.11
C CYS A 20 3.83 -6.09 -14.89
N SER A 21 4.10 -5.65 -16.11
CA SER A 21 5.04 -6.34 -16.98
C SER A 21 6.44 -6.25 -16.37
N GLY A 22 6.90 -7.40 -15.94
CA GLY A 22 8.22 -7.83 -15.50
C GLY A 22 9.24 -6.76 -15.16
N ALA A 23 9.75 -6.84 -13.94
CA ALA A 23 10.88 -6.09 -13.42
C ALA A 23 11.93 -5.83 -14.51
N ARG A 24 11.98 -4.59 -14.98
CA ARG A 24 13.17 -4.09 -15.69
C ARG A 24 14.18 -3.74 -14.60
N SER A 25 15.39 -4.25 -14.78
CA SER A 25 16.59 -3.98 -13.98
C SER A 25 16.76 -2.48 -13.72
N GLY A 26 16.19 -1.96 -12.67
CA GLY A 26 16.17 -0.55 -12.31
C GLY A 26 15.64 -0.28 -10.92
N SER A 27 14.88 -1.21 -10.33
CA SER A 27 14.45 -1.11 -8.93
C SER A 27 15.65 -1.22 -8.01
N LYS A 28 15.79 -0.28 -7.10
CA LYS A 28 16.82 -0.31 -6.06
C LYS A 28 16.55 -1.37 -5.00
N ALA A 29 15.34 -1.92 -4.95
CA ALA A 29 14.97 -2.98 -4.05
C ALA A 29 15.51 -4.33 -4.53
N ASP A 30 16.18 -5.05 -3.63
CA ASP A 30 16.50 -6.46 -3.83
C ASP A 30 15.28 -7.29 -3.40
N PHE A 31 14.44 -7.65 -4.36
CA PHE A 31 13.21 -8.37 -4.10
C PHE A 31 13.44 -9.79 -3.59
N GLU A 32 14.52 -10.46 -3.98
CA GLU A 32 14.83 -11.80 -3.47
C GLU A 32 15.16 -11.75 -1.96
N LEU A 33 15.98 -10.77 -1.57
CA LEU A 33 16.31 -10.55 -0.16
C LEU A 33 15.06 -10.12 0.60
N LEU A 34 14.33 -9.15 0.07
CA LEU A 34 13.13 -8.60 0.70
C LEU A 34 12.07 -9.69 0.95
N GLN A 35 11.77 -10.53 -0.04
CA GLN A 35 10.79 -11.60 0.08
C GLN A 35 11.17 -12.66 1.12
N ARG A 36 12.47 -12.87 1.38
CA ARG A 36 12.94 -13.79 2.44
C ARG A 36 12.77 -13.22 3.84
N GLU A 37 12.92 -11.90 3.98
CA GLU A 37 12.89 -11.21 5.27
C GLU A 37 11.49 -10.79 5.70
N LEU A 38 10.52 -10.66 4.76
CA LEU A 38 9.18 -10.19 5.05
C LEU A 38 8.37 -11.15 5.93
N HIS A 39 7.62 -10.54 6.83
CA HIS A 39 6.54 -11.18 7.58
C HIS A 39 5.21 -10.47 7.28
N GLU A 40 4.10 -11.19 7.40
CA GLU A 40 2.77 -10.56 7.32
C GLU A 40 2.64 -9.49 8.41
N GLY A 41 2.03 -8.37 8.05
CA GLY A 41 1.88 -7.20 8.93
C GLY A 41 3.10 -6.27 8.97
N ASP A 42 4.21 -6.61 8.30
CA ASP A 42 5.30 -5.64 8.13
C ASP A 42 4.78 -4.39 7.39
N LEU A 43 5.27 -3.21 7.78
CA LEU A 43 4.92 -1.94 7.18
C LEU A 43 5.96 -1.56 6.12
N LEU A 44 5.49 -1.44 4.87
CA LEU A 44 6.31 -1.07 3.74
C LEU A 44 6.15 0.43 3.46
N PHE A 45 7.22 1.17 3.62
CA PHE A 45 7.27 2.61 3.33
C PHE A 45 7.94 2.86 1.99
N ARG A 46 7.42 3.84 1.23
CA ARG A 46 8.07 4.32 0.02
C ARG A 46 8.07 5.84 -0.05
N ARG A 47 9.09 6.39 -0.71
CA ARG A 47 9.12 7.79 -1.12
C ARG A 47 8.60 7.88 -2.54
N GLY A 48 7.37 8.32 -2.70
CA GLY A 48 6.74 8.51 -3.99
C GLY A 48 7.44 9.60 -4.80
N ILE A 49 7.60 9.37 -6.11
CA ILE A 49 8.27 10.31 -7.02
C ILE A 49 7.29 11.31 -7.66
N GLY A 50 5.98 11.06 -7.54
CA GLY A 50 4.91 11.94 -8.03
C GLY A 50 4.82 13.27 -7.28
N VAL A 51 3.94 14.17 -7.76
CA VAL A 51 3.75 15.50 -7.18
C VAL A 51 3.22 15.40 -5.75
N LEU A 52 2.20 14.57 -5.52
CA LEU A 52 1.61 14.36 -4.20
C LEU A 52 2.65 13.78 -3.22
N GLY A 53 3.41 12.76 -3.63
CA GLY A 53 4.47 12.19 -2.79
C GLY A 53 5.52 13.22 -2.37
N ARG A 54 5.90 14.14 -3.27
CA ARG A 54 6.82 15.23 -2.94
C ARG A 54 6.19 16.24 -1.97
N ALA A 55 4.90 16.53 -2.10
CA ALA A 55 4.18 17.42 -1.19
C ALA A 55 4.13 16.83 0.23
N VAL A 56 3.78 15.54 0.36
CA VAL A 56 3.79 14.84 1.65
C VAL A 56 5.18 14.90 2.29
N VAL A 57 6.24 14.56 1.53
CA VAL A 57 7.63 14.62 2.04
C VAL A 57 8.03 16.03 2.48
N ALA A 58 7.53 17.08 1.82
CA ALA A 58 7.85 18.47 2.16
C ALA A 58 7.10 18.97 3.42
N THR A 59 6.00 18.33 3.79
CA THR A 59 5.17 18.68 4.95
C THR A 59 5.37 17.76 6.14
N ASP A 60 5.97 16.57 5.94
CA ASP A 60 6.31 15.64 7.00
C ASP A 60 7.61 16.06 7.72
N ASP A 61 7.60 16.03 9.06
CA ASP A 61 8.72 16.45 9.91
C ASP A 61 10.06 15.82 9.54
N GLU A 62 10.07 14.51 9.23
CA GLU A 62 11.29 13.80 8.82
C GLU A 62 11.54 13.83 7.33
N GLY A 63 10.49 13.99 6.51
CA GLY A 63 10.57 14.09 5.08
C GLY A 63 11.20 12.88 4.37
N ARG A 64 11.09 11.66 4.95
CA ARG A 64 11.70 10.43 4.40
C ARG A 64 10.80 9.71 3.44
N PHE A 65 9.57 9.45 3.84
CA PHE A 65 8.59 8.66 3.10
C PHE A 65 7.31 9.47 2.87
N SER A 66 6.57 9.11 1.86
CA SER A 66 5.28 9.74 1.55
C SER A 66 4.13 8.75 1.53
N HIS A 67 4.41 7.46 1.70
CA HIS A 67 3.41 6.42 1.55
C HIS A 67 3.78 5.18 2.34
N VAL A 68 2.76 4.44 2.78
CA VAL A 68 2.91 3.20 3.52
C VAL A 68 1.84 2.20 3.12
N GLY A 69 2.19 0.92 3.17
CA GLY A 69 1.28 -0.22 3.02
C GLY A 69 1.64 -1.34 3.98
N ILE A 70 0.84 -2.37 3.99
CA ILE A 70 0.92 -3.51 4.90
C ILE A 70 1.23 -4.77 4.09
N ALA A 71 2.30 -5.49 4.44
CA ALA A 71 2.65 -6.76 3.82
C ALA A 71 1.61 -7.84 4.15
N VAL A 72 1.16 -8.52 3.12
CA VAL A 72 0.22 -9.64 3.23
C VAL A 72 0.64 -10.76 2.28
N LYS A 73 0.19 -11.99 2.52
CA LYS A 73 0.33 -13.10 1.56
C LYS A 73 -1.01 -13.38 0.88
N VAL A 74 -0.97 -13.44 -0.45
CA VAL A 74 -2.08 -13.89 -1.29
C VAL A 74 -1.55 -15.00 -2.18
N ASP A 75 -2.17 -16.18 -2.13
CA ASP A 75 -1.73 -17.37 -2.88
C ASP A 75 -0.23 -17.70 -2.72
N ASN A 76 0.30 -17.48 -1.51
CA ASN A 76 1.71 -17.66 -1.12
C ASN A 76 2.70 -16.67 -1.74
N GLU A 77 2.22 -15.63 -2.41
CA GLU A 77 3.02 -14.53 -2.94
C GLU A 77 2.88 -13.26 -2.09
N TRP A 78 3.94 -12.43 -2.05
CA TRP A 78 3.91 -11.21 -1.28
C TRP A 78 3.16 -10.08 -2.00
N HIS A 79 2.21 -9.51 -1.32
CA HIS A 79 1.41 -8.36 -1.74
C HIS A 79 1.47 -7.25 -0.69
N VAL A 80 1.05 -6.08 -1.09
CA VAL A 80 0.93 -4.90 -0.22
C VAL A 80 -0.51 -4.41 -0.28
N VAL A 81 -1.15 -4.29 0.88
CA VAL A 81 -2.43 -3.58 0.99
C VAL A 81 -2.14 -2.13 1.37
N HIS A 82 -2.63 -1.19 0.58
CA HIS A 82 -2.45 0.23 0.81
C HIS A 82 -3.62 1.05 0.26
N ALA A 83 -3.84 2.24 0.81
CA ALA A 83 -4.78 3.23 0.30
C ALA A 83 -4.01 4.24 -0.54
N VAL A 84 -4.31 4.37 -1.84
CA VAL A 84 -3.50 5.17 -2.76
C VAL A 84 -4.37 5.92 -3.78
N PRO A 85 -4.12 7.22 -4.01
CA PRO A 85 -4.70 7.96 -5.10
C PRO A 85 -3.81 7.93 -6.35
N ASP A 86 -4.38 8.24 -7.50
CA ASP A 86 -3.69 8.42 -8.79
C ASP A 86 -2.88 7.21 -9.28
N GLU A 87 -3.22 6.00 -8.82
CA GLU A 87 -2.59 4.75 -9.26
C GLU A 87 -3.66 3.74 -9.72
N PRO A 88 -4.37 4.00 -10.83
CA PRO A 88 -5.44 3.13 -11.32
C PRO A 88 -4.90 1.78 -11.82
N ASP A 89 -5.64 0.69 -11.58
CA ASP A 89 -5.32 -0.65 -12.09
C ASP A 89 -5.88 -0.87 -13.51
N PHE A 90 -6.91 -0.09 -13.89
CA PHE A 90 -7.55 -0.13 -15.21
C PHE A 90 -8.18 1.24 -15.54
N GLU A 91 -8.59 1.43 -16.80
CA GLU A 91 -9.26 2.67 -17.24
C GLU A 91 -10.61 2.85 -16.52
N GLY A 92 -10.76 3.98 -15.83
CA GLY A 92 -11.96 4.30 -15.04
C GLY A 92 -11.95 3.76 -13.61
N ASP A 93 -10.82 3.19 -13.16
CA ASP A 93 -10.64 2.84 -11.75
C ASP A 93 -10.66 4.08 -10.85
N PHE A 94 -11.03 3.90 -9.60
CA PHE A 94 -11.09 4.99 -8.61
C PHE A 94 -10.08 4.79 -7.48
N ASP A 95 -9.76 5.86 -6.79
CA ASP A 95 -8.80 5.87 -5.69
C ASP A 95 -9.37 5.13 -4.48
N ARG A 96 -8.64 4.12 -4.00
CA ARG A 96 -9.14 3.17 -3.01
C ARG A 96 -8.04 2.43 -2.25
N VAL A 97 -8.44 1.68 -1.26
CA VAL A 97 -7.61 0.61 -0.69
C VAL A 97 -7.52 -0.52 -1.70
N LYS A 98 -6.30 -0.88 -2.07
CA LYS A 98 -6.02 -1.98 -3.00
C LYS A 98 -4.96 -2.93 -2.46
N CYS A 99 -4.89 -4.12 -3.06
CA CYS A 99 -3.89 -5.14 -2.81
C CYS A 99 -3.14 -5.41 -4.11
N GLU A 100 -1.85 -5.16 -4.14
CA GLU A 100 -1.02 -5.35 -5.34
C GLU A 100 0.28 -6.09 -5.02
N PRO A 101 0.93 -6.75 -6.00
CA PRO A 101 2.24 -7.35 -5.81
C PRO A 101 3.27 -6.34 -5.29
N ILE A 102 4.20 -6.83 -4.45
CA ILE A 102 5.24 -5.97 -3.85
C ILE A 102 6.09 -5.27 -4.91
N GLU A 103 6.31 -5.90 -6.05
CA GLU A 103 7.05 -5.35 -7.19
C GLU A 103 6.35 -4.14 -7.80
N CYS A 104 5.00 -4.12 -7.78
CA CYS A 104 4.21 -2.97 -8.21
C CYS A 104 4.30 -1.83 -7.21
N PHE A 105 4.26 -2.14 -5.91
CA PHE A 105 4.37 -1.14 -4.85
C PHE A 105 5.73 -0.42 -4.88
N TYR A 106 6.82 -1.14 -5.13
CA TYR A 106 8.19 -0.60 -5.21
C TYR A 106 8.70 -0.39 -6.65
N ASP A 107 7.79 -0.30 -7.62
CA ASP A 107 8.16 -0.01 -9.00
C ASP A 107 8.95 1.32 -9.10
N GLU A 108 9.98 1.36 -9.94
CA GLU A 108 10.89 2.51 -10.09
C GLU A 108 10.19 3.81 -10.54
N PHE A 109 9.03 3.68 -11.19
CA PHE A 109 8.20 4.83 -11.57
C PHE A 109 7.27 5.32 -10.45
N ARG A 110 7.22 4.61 -9.33
CA ARG A 110 6.41 4.95 -8.15
C ARG A 110 7.26 5.26 -6.92
N ALA A 111 8.39 4.58 -6.75
CA ALA A 111 9.23 4.65 -5.56
C ALA A 111 10.66 5.05 -5.87
N GLY A 112 11.14 6.17 -5.31
CA GLY A 112 12.54 6.59 -5.39
C GLY A 112 13.45 5.85 -4.38
N ASN A 113 12.92 5.52 -3.23
CA ASN A 113 13.51 4.68 -2.18
C ASN A 113 12.41 4.12 -1.28
N GLY A 114 12.78 3.18 -0.41
CA GLY A 114 11.84 2.57 0.51
C GLY A 114 12.49 1.96 1.73
N ALA A 115 11.64 1.53 2.66
CA ALA A 115 12.06 0.78 3.84
C ALA A 115 10.93 -0.13 4.32
N VAL A 116 11.30 -1.17 5.05
CA VAL A 116 10.37 -2.06 5.74
C VAL A 116 10.62 -1.99 7.23
N TYR A 117 9.54 -1.85 7.98
CA TYR A 117 9.54 -1.84 9.42
C TYR A 117 8.66 -2.97 9.95
N ARG A 118 9.17 -3.71 10.92
CA ARG A 118 8.44 -4.81 11.58
C ARG A 118 7.81 -4.32 12.88
N PRO A 119 6.47 -4.45 13.02
CA PRO A 119 5.79 -4.17 14.28
C PRO A 119 6.17 -5.22 15.33
N ASN A 120 6.68 -4.78 16.49
CA ASN A 120 6.91 -5.61 17.66
C ASN A 120 5.63 -5.67 18.50
N VAL A 121 4.65 -6.40 18.02
CA VAL A 121 3.34 -6.58 18.64
C VAL A 121 2.96 -8.07 18.64
N SER A 122 1.85 -8.43 19.27
CA SER A 122 1.42 -9.84 19.32
C SER A 122 1.03 -10.38 17.95
N ASN A 123 1.21 -11.69 17.75
CA ASN A 123 0.76 -12.36 16.52
C ASN A 123 -0.76 -12.22 16.30
N GLU A 124 -1.54 -12.11 17.39
CA GLU A 124 -2.98 -11.87 17.33
C GLU A 124 -3.28 -10.49 16.74
N THR A 125 -2.57 -9.44 17.20
CA THR A 125 -2.66 -8.08 16.64
C THR A 125 -2.34 -8.07 15.16
N ILE A 126 -1.24 -8.74 14.74
CA ILE A 126 -0.86 -8.88 13.32
C ILE A 126 -1.98 -9.56 12.54
N ALA A 127 -2.49 -10.69 13.02
CA ALA A 127 -3.55 -11.43 12.33
C ALA A 127 -4.85 -10.61 12.19
N VAL A 128 -5.20 -9.78 13.19
CA VAL A 128 -6.33 -8.85 13.12
C VAL A 128 -6.07 -7.78 12.07
N ALA A 129 -4.89 -7.17 12.07
CA ALA A 129 -4.53 -6.10 11.12
C ALA A 129 -4.55 -6.61 9.67
N VAL A 130 -3.86 -7.72 9.39
CA VAL A 130 -3.79 -8.34 8.05
C VAL A 130 -5.17 -8.72 7.54
N ARG A 131 -5.98 -9.42 8.34
CA ARG A 131 -7.35 -9.80 7.94
C ARG A 131 -8.22 -8.58 7.60
N ASN A 132 -8.13 -7.51 8.40
CA ASN A 132 -8.93 -6.31 8.14
C ASN A 132 -8.38 -5.51 6.96
N ALA A 133 -7.07 -5.45 6.73
CA ALA A 133 -6.48 -4.84 5.55
C ALA A 133 -6.99 -5.54 4.27
N LEU A 134 -6.91 -6.87 4.22
CA LEU A 134 -7.43 -7.66 3.09
C LEU A 134 -8.94 -7.45 2.89
N ARG A 135 -9.72 -7.40 3.98
CA ARG A 135 -11.17 -7.14 3.91
C ARG A 135 -11.45 -5.77 3.30
N LEU A 136 -10.77 -4.70 3.76
CA LEU A 136 -10.94 -3.34 3.24
C LEU A 136 -10.56 -3.22 1.76
N SER A 137 -9.51 -3.94 1.33
CA SER A 137 -9.15 -4.03 -0.08
C SER A 137 -10.22 -4.75 -0.91
N ALA A 138 -10.76 -5.88 -0.40
CA ALA A 138 -11.85 -6.61 -1.08
C ALA A 138 -13.15 -5.81 -1.16
N GLU A 139 -13.43 -4.97 -0.16
CA GLU A 139 -14.54 -4.01 -0.14
C GLU A 139 -14.30 -2.80 -1.05
N GLN A 140 -13.09 -2.66 -1.60
CA GLN A 140 -12.67 -1.48 -2.37
C GLN A 140 -12.92 -0.17 -1.59
N ARG A 141 -12.53 -0.14 -0.30
CA ARG A 141 -12.71 1.02 0.55
C ARG A 141 -12.15 2.27 -0.13
N PRO A 142 -12.94 3.36 -0.33
CA PRO A 142 -12.46 4.57 -0.99
C PRO A 142 -11.23 5.18 -0.32
N PHE A 143 -10.39 5.84 -1.12
CA PHE A 143 -9.34 6.70 -0.60
C PHE A 143 -9.95 7.98 -0.01
N ASP A 144 -9.47 8.39 1.15
CA ASP A 144 -9.91 9.62 1.79
C ASP A 144 -9.16 10.84 1.20
N HIS A 145 -9.84 11.61 0.36
CA HIS A 145 -9.33 12.85 -0.21
C HIS A 145 -9.48 14.06 0.71
N ASP A 146 -10.33 13.96 1.72
CA ASP A 146 -10.56 15.02 2.71
C ASP A 146 -9.58 14.90 3.89
N TYR A 147 -8.92 13.74 4.03
CA TYR A 147 -7.97 13.42 5.11
C TYR A 147 -8.59 13.61 6.50
N ASP A 148 -9.86 13.22 6.67
CA ASP A 148 -10.63 13.36 7.91
C ASP A 148 -10.48 12.13 8.81
N LEU A 149 -9.64 12.20 9.82
CA LEU A 149 -9.43 11.13 10.81
C LEU A 149 -10.70 10.77 11.62
N GLY A 150 -11.77 11.55 11.52
CA GLY A 150 -13.05 11.29 12.17
C GLY A 150 -13.98 10.35 11.40
N ASP A 151 -13.68 10.08 10.11
CA ASP A 151 -14.49 9.25 9.22
C ASP A 151 -13.71 8.04 8.71
N THR A 152 -14.18 6.84 9.02
CA THR A 152 -13.55 5.58 8.55
C THR A 152 -14.25 4.98 7.32
N THR A 153 -15.15 5.71 6.67
CA THR A 153 -15.80 5.28 5.42
C THR A 153 -14.87 5.37 4.21
N ALA A 154 -13.88 6.25 4.29
CA ALA A 154 -12.72 6.35 3.41
C ALA A 154 -11.44 6.35 4.25
N LEU A 155 -10.29 6.02 3.69
CA LEU A 155 -9.02 5.94 4.42
C LEU A 155 -7.85 6.39 3.53
N TYR A 156 -6.94 7.20 4.07
CA TYR A 156 -5.64 7.40 3.44
C TYR A 156 -4.57 6.45 4.00
N CYS A 157 -3.35 6.44 3.47
CA CYS A 157 -2.40 5.35 3.69
C CYS A 157 -2.01 5.10 5.15
N THR A 158 -1.68 6.14 5.91
CA THR A 158 -1.27 6.03 7.32
C THR A 158 -2.46 5.79 8.24
N GLU A 159 -3.61 6.34 7.89
CA GLU A 159 -4.87 6.09 8.58
C GLU A 159 -5.31 4.64 8.43
N LEU A 160 -5.17 4.04 7.24
CA LEU A 160 -5.41 2.61 7.03
C LEU A 160 -4.59 1.77 8.02
N VAL A 161 -3.29 2.08 8.17
CA VAL A 161 -2.41 1.38 9.13
C VAL A 161 -2.91 1.56 10.55
N GLU A 162 -3.18 2.80 10.97
CA GLU A 162 -3.68 3.13 12.32
C GLU A 162 -5.00 2.40 12.59
N TYR A 163 -5.92 2.42 11.63
CA TYR A 163 -7.24 1.79 11.76
C TYR A 163 -7.14 0.28 11.96
N VAL A 164 -6.41 -0.44 11.08
CA VAL A 164 -6.40 -1.91 11.16
C VAL A 164 -5.60 -2.44 12.34
N PHE A 165 -4.53 -1.77 12.76
CA PHE A 165 -3.80 -2.12 13.98
C PHE A 165 -4.57 -1.70 15.24
N GLY A 166 -5.31 -0.59 15.18
CA GLY A 166 -6.23 -0.13 16.22
C GLY A 166 -7.32 -1.17 16.54
N LEU A 167 -7.85 -1.86 15.54
CA LEU A 167 -8.76 -3.01 15.73
C LEU A 167 -8.09 -4.17 16.48
N GLY A 168 -6.77 -4.29 16.41
CA GLY A 168 -5.95 -5.22 17.20
C GLY A 168 -5.49 -4.66 18.54
N GLY A 169 -6.00 -3.49 18.94
CA GLY A 169 -5.69 -2.84 20.23
C GLY A 169 -4.36 -2.10 20.28
N VAL A 170 -3.74 -1.80 19.14
CA VAL A 170 -2.45 -1.10 19.09
C VAL A 170 -2.54 0.13 18.18
N SER A 171 -2.25 1.31 18.73
CA SER A 171 -2.05 2.52 17.94
C SER A 171 -0.63 2.53 17.37
N MET A 172 -0.50 2.70 16.07
CA MET A 172 0.79 2.75 15.38
C MET A 172 1.36 4.16 15.35
N SER A 173 0.51 5.20 15.39
CA SER A 173 0.93 6.59 15.57
C SER A 173 1.21 6.93 17.05
N GLU A 174 0.72 6.14 18.01
CA GLU A 174 0.72 6.45 19.45
C GLU A 174 0.06 7.81 19.74
N GLY A 175 -0.95 8.17 18.94
CA GLY A 175 -1.66 9.45 19.03
C GLY A 175 -0.88 10.64 18.47
N ARG A 176 0.28 10.41 17.81
CA ARG A 176 1.01 11.48 17.12
C ARG A 176 0.26 11.90 15.87
N GLN A 177 0.26 13.19 15.64
CA GLN A 177 -0.25 13.85 14.44
C GLN A 177 0.66 15.04 14.12
N THR A 178 0.94 15.23 12.87
CA THR A 178 1.71 16.37 12.38
C THR A 178 0.77 17.47 11.93
N HIS A 179 0.93 18.68 12.47
CA HIS A 179 0.17 19.85 12.01
C HIS A 179 0.74 20.37 10.70
N VAL A 180 -0.04 20.27 9.64
CA VAL A 180 0.30 20.79 8.31
C VAL A 180 -0.38 22.14 8.13
N ASN A 181 0.39 23.16 7.75
CA ASN A 181 -0.11 24.49 7.42
C ASN A 181 0.26 24.86 5.98
N PHE A 182 -0.50 24.31 5.04
CA PHE A 182 -0.34 24.56 3.62
C PHE A 182 -1.67 25.10 3.04
N PRO A 183 -1.67 26.02 2.07
CA PRO A 183 -2.89 26.74 1.63
C PRO A 183 -4.09 25.86 1.24
N SER A 184 -3.86 24.62 0.82
CA SER A 184 -4.91 23.64 0.45
C SER A 184 -5.04 22.46 1.41
N MET A 185 -4.19 22.39 2.44
CA MET A 185 -4.13 21.28 3.39
C MET A 185 -3.72 21.82 4.77
N THR A 186 -4.66 22.45 5.48
CA THR A 186 -4.39 22.88 6.86
C THR A 186 -5.15 21.98 7.81
N GLY A 187 -4.43 21.31 8.72
CA GLY A 187 -5.01 20.37 9.67
C GLY A 187 -3.97 19.49 10.35
N ASP A 188 -4.44 18.58 11.19
CA ASP A 188 -3.62 17.59 11.87
C ASP A 188 -3.80 16.23 11.19
N TYR A 189 -2.69 15.65 10.73
CA TYR A 189 -2.67 14.42 9.95
C TYR A 189 -1.72 13.40 10.56
N ILE A 190 -2.02 12.12 10.43
CA ILE A 190 -1.02 11.08 10.70
C ILE A 190 -0.09 11.03 9.49
N MET A 191 1.16 11.46 9.66
CA MET A 191 2.18 11.43 8.61
C MET A 191 3.00 10.14 8.67
N PRO A 192 3.71 9.74 7.60
CA PRO A 192 4.60 8.57 7.66
C PRO A 192 5.60 8.62 8.81
N SER A 193 6.13 9.80 9.16
CA SER A 193 7.05 9.95 10.29
C SER A 193 6.39 9.69 11.64
N ASP A 194 5.09 9.97 11.79
CA ASP A 194 4.37 9.69 13.03
C ASP A 194 4.29 8.18 13.33
N LEU A 195 4.29 7.36 12.26
CA LEU A 195 4.40 5.91 12.40
C LEU A 195 5.85 5.48 12.67
N THR A 196 6.83 5.98 11.88
CA THR A 196 8.23 5.52 12.02
C THR A 196 8.87 5.93 13.33
N LYS A 197 8.35 6.94 14.02
CA LYS A 197 8.74 7.36 15.38
C LYS A 197 8.25 6.38 16.46
N ASN A 198 7.37 5.41 16.15
CA ASN A 198 6.93 4.43 17.12
C ASN A 198 8.06 3.43 17.44
N ASN A 199 8.41 3.34 18.72
CA ASN A 199 9.47 2.46 19.21
C ASN A 199 9.16 0.95 19.07
N LYS A 200 7.91 0.59 18.77
CA LYS A 200 7.51 -0.77 18.42
C LYS A 200 7.80 -1.12 16.96
N LEU A 201 8.18 -0.16 16.12
CA LEU A 201 8.56 -0.41 14.73
C LEU A 201 10.07 -0.57 14.58
N ASN A 202 10.51 -1.77 14.24
CA ASN A 202 11.91 -2.10 14.02
C ASN A 202 12.23 -2.04 12.52
N PRO A 203 13.18 -1.21 12.06
CA PRO A 203 13.61 -1.22 10.66
C PRO A 203 14.31 -2.54 10.36
N ILE A 204 13.91 -3.21 9.27
CA ILE A 204 14.49 -4.50 8.85
C ILE A 204 15.13 -4.45 7.48
N TYR A 205 14.70 -3.52 6.61
CA TYR A 205 15.21 -3.37 5.26
C TYR A 205 15.10 -1.92 4.79
N SER A 206 16.04 -1.46 3.94
CA SER A 206 15.96 -0.16 3.26
C SER A 206 16.80 -0.14 2.00
N PHE A 207 16.40 0.66 1.01
CA PHE A 207 17.11 0.84 -0.26
C PHE A 207 17.00 2.28 -0.77
#